data_cea71ab9f07838d2be386f59e885bec9
#
_entry.id   cea71ab9f07838d2be386f59e885bec9
#
_cell.length_a   1.000
_cell.length_b   1.000
_cell.length_c   1.000
_cell.angle_alpha   90.00
_cell.angle_beta   90.00
_cell.angle_gamma   90.00
#
_symmetry.space_group_name_H-M   'P 1'
#
loop_
_entity.id
_entity.type
_entity.pdbx_description
1 polymer ?
#
loop_
_entity_poly.entity_id
_entity_poly.type
_entity_poly.pdbx_seq_one_letter_code
_entity_poly.pdbx_strand_id
1 'polypeptide(L)'
;MSLKTPVLLVAATALLTACGTATTATTARTDATVTIPSDRFLPVISQSVTGGTVTFRNADADAHTVTSLPGAAVAFDLVIPAGGTRTLKLDAAGAYRYYCRFHAHYDPKTDQVAANPGADHPDEPMAGVIVAARNG
;
A
#
# COMPACT_ATOMS: atom_id res chain seq x y z
N MET A 1 -20.96 -79.43 27.96
CA MET A 1 -19.77 -78.79 27.36
C MET A 1 -20.24 -77.53 26.71
N SER A 2 -19.95 -76.39 27.38
CA SER A 2 -20.43 -75.07 26.94
C SER A 2 -19.22 -74.31 26.34
N LEU A 3 -19.24 -74.08 25.05
CA LEU A 3 -18.22 -73.25 24.37
C LEU A 3 -18.58 -71.79 24.55
N LYS A 4 -17.75 -71.07 25.27
CA LYS A 4 -17.81 -69.55 25.36
C LYS A 4 -17.00 -68.98 24.23
N THR A 5 -17.68 -68.31 23.31
CA THR A 5 -17.07 -67.49 22.25
C THR A 5 -16.62 -66.14 22.82
N PRO A 6 -15.41 -65.70 22.60
CA PRO A 6 -15.01 -64.33 22.99
C PRO A 6 -15.53 -63.31 21.97
N VAL A 7 -16.21 -62.27 22.45
CA VAL A 7 -16.58 -61.10 21.68
C VAL A 7 -15.37 -60.22 21.53
N LEU A 8 -14.93 -60.03 20.30
CA LEU A 8 -13.84 -59.13 19.95
C LEU A 8 -14.38 -57.71 19.86
N LEU A 9 -14.00 -56.86 20.82
CA LEU A 9 -14.36 -55.45 20.82
C LEU A 9 -13.36 -54.68 19.92
N VAL A 10 -13.85 -54.29 18.75
CA VAL A 10 -13.05 -53.42 17.84
C VAL A 10 -13.20 -51.97 18.32
N ALA A 11 -12.15 -51.44 18.89
CA ALA A 11 -12.08 -50.00 19.20
C ALA A 11 -11.76 -49.22 17.93
N ALA A 12 -12.73 -48.47 17.43
CA ALA A 12 -12.52 -47.53 16.33
C ALA A 12 -11.88 -46.27 16.88
N THR A 13 -10.59 -46.08 16.63
CA THR A 13 -9.88 -44.83 16.88
C THR A 13 -10.21 -43.83 15.77
N ALA A 14 -11.04 -42.85 16.06
CA ALA A 14 -11.28 -41.72 15.18
C ALA A 14 -10.06 -40.77 15.20
N LEU A 15 -9.31 -40.74 14.11
CA LEU A 15 -8.30 -39.70 13.89
C LEU A 15 -9.04 -38.40 13.56
N LEU A 16 -9.06 -37.43 14.49
CA LEU A 16 -9.40 -36.06 14.21
C LEU A 16 -8.22 -35.41 13.45
N THR A 17 -8.37 -35.27 12.14
CA THR A 17 -7.47 -34.45 11.34
C THR A 17 -7.81 -32.99 11.63
N ALA A 18 -7.04 -32.34 12.50
CA ALA A 18 -7.12 -30.93 12.71
C ALA A 18 -6.56 -30.23 11.45
N CYS A 19 -7.47 -29.72 10.61
CA CYS A 19 -7.12 -28.86 9.50
C CYS A 19 -6.68 -27.50 10.12
N GLY A 20 -5.40 -27.37 10.41
CA GLY A 20 -4.80 -26.13 10.86
C GLY A 20 -4.79 -25.18 9.67
N THR A 21 -5.69 -24.19 9.65
CA THR A 21 -5.57 -23.03 8.77
C THR A 21 -4.31 -22.27 9.17
N ALA A 22 -3.25 -22.43 8.38
CA ALA A 22 -2.06 -21.61 8.52
C ALA A 22 -2.44 -20.16 8.14
N THR A 23 -2.74 -19.34 9.14
CA THR A 23 -2.87 -17.89 8.96
C THR A 23 -1.47 -17.39 8.67
N THR A 24 -1.17 -17.13 7.40
CA THR A 24 0.05 -16.46 7.00
C THR A 24 -0.05 -15.04 7.55
N ALA A 25 0.60 -14.77 8.67
CA ALA A 25 0.75 -13.41 9.17
C ALA A 25 1.60 -12.66 8.13
N THR A 26 0.95 -11.89 7.26
CA THR A 26 1.63 -10.95 6.39
C THR A 26 2.26 -9.90 7.31
N THR A 27 3.57 -9.97 7.48
CA THR A 27 4.32 -8.95 8.22
C THR A 27 4.07 -7.62 7.52
N ALA A 28 3.35 -6.71 8.19
CA ALA A 28 3.07 -5.39 7.66
C ALA A 28 4.41 -4.70 7.38
N ARG A 29 4.62 -4.25 6.13
CA ARG A 29 5.83 -3.52 5.75
C ARG A 29 5.85 -2.19 6.46
N THR A 30 6.88 -1.92 7.24
CA THR A 30 7.10 -0.63 7.90
C THR A 30 7.55 0.44 6.90
N ASP A 31 8.28 0.03 5.85
CA ASP A 31 8.84 0.94 4.86
C ASP A 31 8.42 0.55 3.45
N ALA A 32 8.12 1.56 2.63
CA ALA A 32 7.79 1.41 1.22
C ALA A 32 8.63 2.35 0.36
N THR A 33 8.78 2.03 -0.92
CA THR A 33 9.45 2.89 -1.89
C THR A 33 8.52 3.14 -3.06
N VAL A 34 8.43 4.39 -3.47
CA VAL A 34 7.78 4.85 -4.70
C VAL A 34 8.86 5.44 -5.59
N THR A 35 9.02 4.90 -6.79
CA THR A 35 9.92 5.45 -7.81
C THR A 35 9.13 6.30 -8.78
N ILE A 36 9.74 7.37 -9.28
CA ILE A 36 9.14 8.30 -10.24
C ILE A 36 9.93 8.21 -11.54
N PRO A 37 9.54 7.34 -12.47
CA PRO A 37 10.06 7.30 -13.83
C PRO A 37 9.04 7.90 -14.80
N SER A 38 9.47 8.76 -15.71
CA SER A 38 8.64 9.26 -16.82
C SER A 38 7.29 9.82 -16.34
N ASP A 39 7.33 10.77 -15.42
CA ASP A 39 6.17 11.50 -14.87
C ASP A 39 5.09 10.60 -14.22
N ARG A 40 5.48 9.49 -13.59
CA ARG A 40 4.58 8.54 -12.93
C ARG A 40 5.06 8.18 -11.54
N PHE A 41 4.11 7.87 -10.65
CA PHE A 41 4.40 7.23 -9.36
C PHE A 41 4.25 5.71 -9.50
N LEU A 42 5.32 4.96 -9.20
CA LEU A 42 5.30 3.50 -9.25
C LEU A 42 5.79 2.89 -7.93
N PRO A 43 4.98 2.06 -7.28
CA PRO A 43 3.60 1.73 -7.63
C PRO A 43 2.63 2.90 -7.33
N VAL A 44 1.50 2.95 -8.03
CA VAL A 44 0.44 3.95 -7.80
C VAL A 44 -0.20 3.80 -6.42
N ILE A 45 -0.29 2.56 -5.94
CA ILE A 45 -0.81 2.23 -4.60
C ILE A 45 0.32 1.59 -3.79
N SER A 46 0.66 2.21 -2.68
CA SER A 46 1.63 1.71 -1.73
C SER A 46 0.97 1.38 -0.39
N GLN A 47 1.50 0.39 0.31
CA GLN A 47 1.02 -0.02 1.63
C GLN A 47 2.15 0.07 2.66
N SER A 48 1.82 0.55 3.84
CA SER A 48 2.71 0.62 5.00
C SER A 48 1.89 0.58 6.29
N VAL A 49 2.50 0.89 7.41
CA VAL A 49 1.85 0.99 8.72
C VAL A 49 2.14 2.34 9.36
N THR A 50 1.33 2.72 10.33
CA THR A 50 1.59 3.90 11.17
C THR A 50 2.95 3.77 11.85
N GLY A 51 3.75 4.83 11.80
CA GLY A 51 5.12 4.85 12.28
C GLY A 51 6.15 4.44 11.23
N GLY A 52 5.72 3.85 10.10
CA GLY A 52 6.58 3.53 8.98
C GLY A 52 6.89 4.73 8.10
N THR A 53 7.66 4.50 7.05
CA THR A 53 8.11 5.53 6.10
C THR A 53 7.83 5.14 4.66
N VAL A 54 7.66 6.15 3.81
CA VAL A 54 7.64 5.98 2.35
C VAL A 54 8.73 6.84 1.75
N THR A 55 9.62 6.20 1.01
CA THR A 55 10.71 6.87 0.30
C THR A 55 10.31 7.08 -1.16
N PHE A 56 10.30 8.32 -1.60
CA PHE A 56 10.09 8.70 -2.99
C PHE A 56 11.45 8.93 -3.65
N ARG A 57 11.69 8.22 -4.76
CA ARG A 57 12.91 8.34 -5.56
C ARG A 57 12.57 8.86 -6.94
N ASN A 58 13.03 10.05 -7.25
CA ASN A 58 12.89 10.64 -8.58
C ASN A 58 13.97 10.08 -9.52
N ALA A 59 13.55 9.36 -10.54
CA ALA A 59 14.44 8.82 -11.57
C ALA A 59 14.43 9.66 -12.86
N ASP A 60 13.66 10.75 -12.88
CA ASP A 60 13.55 11.65 -14.03
C ASP A 60 14.59 12.78 -13.99
N ALA A 61 14.72 13.44 -15.13
CA ALA A 61 15.56 14.64 -15.30
C ALA A 61 14.89 15.91 -14.75
N ASP A 62 13.60 15.87 -14.52
CA ASP A 62 12.80 16.99 -14.01
C ASP A 62 12.47 16.82 -12.53
N ALA A 63 12.14 17.93 -11.87
CA ALA A 63 11.68 17.92 -10.49
C ALA A 63 10.20 17.55 -10.41
N HIS A 64 9.83 16.83 -9.37
CA HIS A 64 8.44 16.47 -9.08
C HIS A 64 8.02 16.94 -7.69
N THR A 65 6.71 16.91 -7.42
CA THR A 65 6.19 17.06 -6.06
C THR A 65 5.40 15.87 -5.63
N VAL A 66 5.37 15.64 -4.32
CA VAL A 66 4.44 14.73 -3.67
C VAL A 66 3.61 15.60 -2.73
N THR A 67 2.45 16.01 -3.24
CA THR A 67 1.58 16.99 -2.58
C THR A 67 0.29 16.30 -2.15
N SER A 68 -0.05 16.36 -0.88
CA SER A 68 -1.27 15.73 -0.36
C SER A 68 -2.54 16.35 -0.94
N LEU A 69 -3.53 15.51 -1.23
CA LEU A 69 -4.88 15.94 -1.54
C LEU A 69 -5.67 16.21 -0.25
N PRO A 70 -6.75 17.01 -0.32
CA PRO A 70 -7.68 17.15 0.78
C PRO A 70 -8.20 15.78 1.26
N GLY A 71 -8.35 15.61 2.56
CA GLY A 71 -8.76 14.34 3.17
C GLY A 71 -7.64 13.31 3.34
N ALA A 72 -6.39 13.62 3.01
CA ALA A 72 -5.25 12.80 3.39
C ALA A 72 -5.14 12.73 4.93
N ALA A 73 -4.68 11.57 5.45
CA ALA A 73 -4.53 11.35 6.89
C ALA A 73 -3.65 12.42 7.57
N VAL A 74 -2.66 12.92 6.86
CA VAL A 74 -1.80 14.06 7.25
C VAL A 74 -1.51 14.88 6.00
N ALA A 75 -1.48 16.21 6.10
CA ALA A 75 -1.10 17.08 4.99
C ALA A 75 0.42 17.13 4.81
N PHE A 76 0.89 17.12 3.57
CA PHE A 76 2.30 17.21 3.21
C PHE A 76 2.49 17.83 1.82
N ASP A 77 3.66 18.44 1.61
CA ASP A 77 4.12 18.92 0.30
C ASP A 77 5.64 18.76 0.22
N LEU A 78 6.11 17.83 -0.60
CA LEU A 78 7.52 17.52 -0.76
C LEU A 78 7.94 17.85 -2.20
N VAL A 79 9.01 18.62 -2.36
CA VAL A 79 9.66 18.80 -3.66
C VAL A 79 10.81 17.81 -3.78
N ILE A 80 10.83 17.04 -4.86
CA ILE A 80 11.85 16.04 -5.14
C ILE A 80 12.62 16.49 -6.39
N PRO A 81 13.86 16.98 -6.24
CA PRO A 81 14.65 17.39 -7.40
C PRO A 81 14.96 16.21 -8.32
N ALA A 82 15.37 16.49 -9.55
CA ALA A 82 15.85 15.50 -10.50
C ALA A 82 16.88 14.56 -9.86
N GLY A 83 16.70 13.25 -9.99
CA GLY A 83 17.56 12.23 -9.39
C GLY A 83 17.55 12.19 -7.85
N GLY A 84 16.72 13.03 -7.22
CA GLY A 84 16.67 13.16 -5.76
C GLY A 84 15.76 12.16 -5.06
N THR A 85 15.78 12.24 -3.74
CA THR A 85 14.99 11.38 -2.86
C THR A 85 14.39 12.20 -1.73
N ARG A 86 13.16 11.86 -1.32
CA ARG A 86 12.48 12.39 -0.12
C ARG A 86 11.77 11.26 0.60
N THR A 87 11.67 11.39 1.93
CA THR A 87 10.99 10.42 2.79
C THR A 87 9.82 11.08 3.50
N LEU A 88 8.67 10.42 3.49
CA LEU A 88 7.48 10.79 4.24
C LEU A 88 7.31 9.81 5.40
N LYS A 89 7.19 10.33 6.62
CA LYS A 89 6.80 9.55 7.79
C LYS A 89 5.29 9.46 7.89
N LEU A 90 4.77 8.30 8.21
CA LEU A 90 3.34 8.03 8.32
C LEU A 90 2.90 8.12 9.79
N ASP A 91 2.54 9.31 10.25
CA ASP A 91 2.22 9.57 11.67
C ASP A 91 0.80 9.17 12.05
N ALA A 92 -0.08 8.88 11.08
CA ALA A 92 -1.45 8.44 11.31
C ALA A 92 -1.85 7.29 10.39
N ALA A 93 -2.77 6.45 10.84
CA ALA A 93 -3.39 5.46 9.97
C ALA A 93 -4.38 6.14 9.02
N GLY A 94 -4.50 5.61 7.81
CA GLY A 94 -5.44 6.12 6.81
C GLY A 94 -4.84 6.20 5.42
N ALA A 95 -5.55 6.87 4.53
CA ALA A 95 -5.14 7.11 3.16
C ALA A 95 -4.39 8.43 3.02
N TYR A 96 -3.25 8.39 2.38
CA TYR A 96 -2.43 9.53 2.01
C TYR A 96 -2.53 9.66 0.49
N ARG A 97 -3.60 10.30 0.01
CA ARG A 97 -3.77 10.62 -1.40
C ARG A 97 -2.85 11.78 -1.76
N TYR A 98 -2.16 11.68 -2.90
CA TYR A 98 -1.21 12.69 -3.33
C TYR A 98 -1.12 12.79 -4.85
N TYR A 99 -0.55 13.90 -5.33
CA TYR A 99 -0.32 14.14 -6.75
C TYR A 99 0.94 15.01 -6.95
N CYS A 100 1.42 15.08 -8.18
CA CYS A 100 2.44 16.03 -8.57
C CYS A 100 1.79 17.31 -9.13
N ARG A 101 1.86 18.43 -8.39
CA ARG A 101 1.25 19.68 -8.81
C ARG A 101 1.94 20.34 -10.01
N PHE A 102 3.09 19.84 -10.45
CA PHE A 102 3.75 20.31 -11.68
C PHE A 102 3.12 19.68 -12.93
N HIS A 103 2.61 18.44 -12.85
CA HIS A 103 2.09 17.68 -14.00
C HIS A 103 0.59 17.41 -13.94
N ALA A 104 -0.04 17.71 -12.81
CA ALA A 104 -1.46 17.47 -12.58
C ALA A 104 -2.09 18.59 -11.74
N HIS A 105 -3.41 18.65 -11.75
CA HIS A 105 -4.19 19.55 -10.91
C HIS A 105 -5.34 18.80 -10.24
N TYR A 106 -5.73 19.29 -9.08
CA TYR A 106 -6.88 18.78 -8.33
C TYR A 106 -8.10 19.65 -8.58
N ASP A 107 -9.23 19.01 -8.93
CA ASP A 107 -10.53 19.68 -9.04
C ASP A 107 -11.37 19.39 -7.78
N PRO A 108 -11.60 20.40 -6.91
CA PRO A 108 -12.35 20.22 -5.69
C PRO A 108 -13.85 19.99 -5.90
N LYS A 109 -14.39 20.25 -7.11
CA LYS A 109 -15.80 20.02 -7.41
C LYS A 109 -16.10 18.55 -7.68
N THR A 110 -15.13 17.84 -8.26
CA THR A 110 -15.27 16.43 -8.64
C THR A 110 -14.47 15.50 -7.73
N ASP A 111 -13.62 16.04 -6.85
CA ASP A 111 -12.62 15.31 -6.03
C ASP A 111 -11.68 14.46 -6.91
N GLN A 112 -11.35 14.95 -8.10
CA GLN A 112 -10.52 14.25 -9.07
C GLN A 112 -9.20 14.97 -9.30
N VAL A 113 -8.18 14.18 -9.65
CA VAL A 113 -6.92 14.70 -10.19
C VAL A 113 -6.94 14.49 -11.70
N ALA A 114 -6.62 15.53 -12.45
CA ALA A 114 -6.47 15.48 -13.90
C ALA A 114 -5.06 15.92 -14.31
N ALA A 115 -4.58 15.38 -15.42
CA ALA A 115 -3.31 15.81 -16.00
C ALA A 115 -3.39 17.28 -16.45
N ASN A 116 -2.28 18.00 -16.31
CA ASN A 116 -2.18 19.36 -16.84
C ASN A 116 -2.20 19.32 -18.38
N PRO A 117 -2.70 20.38 -19.04
CA PRO A 117 -2.55 20.50 -20.50
C PRO A 117 -1.10 20.39 -20.93
N GLY A 118 -0.81 19.51 -21.89
CA GLY A 118 0.55 19.27 -22.37
C GLY A 118 1.38 18.31 -21.55
N ALA A 119 0.79 17.64 -20.54
CA ALA A 119 1.46 16.54 -19.84
C ALA A 119 1.75 15.36 -20.78
N ASP A 120 2.85 14.66 -20.57
CA ASP A 120 3.26 13.50 -21.38
C ASP A 120 2.25 12.35 -21.32
N HIS A 121 1.50 12.25 -20.21
CA HIS A 121 0.47 11.25 -19.98
C HIS A 121 -0.90 11.90 -19.70
N PRO A 122 -1.60 12.42 -20.73
CA PRO A 122 -2.85 13.16 -20.55
C PRO A 122 -3.99 12.33 -19.94
N ASP A 123 -3.98 11.02 -20.16
CA ASP A 123 -5.01 10.08 -19.65
C ASP A 123 -4.64 9.44 -18.32
N GLU A 124 -3.42 9.66 -17.84
CA GLU A 124 -2.89 9.12 -16.59
C GLU A 124 -2.34 10.26 -15.72
N PRO A 125 -3.19 10.94 -14.93
CA PRO A 125 -2.72 12.02 -14.08
C PRO A 125 -1.67 11.51 -13.09
N MET A 126 -0.60 12.28 -12.88
CA MET A 126 0.46 11.93 -11.96
C MET A 126 -0.02 12.00 -10.51
N ALA A 127 -0.63 10.92 -10.04
CA ALA A 127 -1.21 10.80 -8.72
C ALA A 127 -0.97 9.40 -8.12
N GLY A 128 -1.09 9.29 -6.80
CA GLY A 128 -0.92 8.03 -6.09
C GLY A 128 -1.60 8.04 -4.73
N VAL A 129 -1.55 6.90 -4.05
CA VAL A 129 -2.06 6.75 -2.69
C VAL A 129 -1.19 5.81 -1.87
N ILE A 130 -0.94 6.18 -0.62
CA ILE A 130 -0.36 5.32 0.40
C ILE A 130 -1.48 4.94 1.37
N VAL A 131 -1.61 3.65 1.66
CA VAL A 131 -2.52 3.16 2.70
C VAL A 131 -1.69 2.76 3.90
N ALA A 132 -1.80 3.53 4.99
CA ALA A 132 -1.15 3.24 6.25
C ALA A 132 -2.12 2.49 7.16
N ALA A 133 -1.87 1.20 7.41
CA ALA A 133 -2.61 0.43 8.40
C ALA A 133 -2.20 0.83 9.82
N ARG A 134 -3.07 0.57 10.79
CA ARG A 134 -2.67 0.69 12.20
C ARG A 134 -1.59 -0.33 12.51
N ASN A 135 -0.57 0.11 13.21
CA ASN A 135 0.40 -0.81 13.80
C ASN A 135 -0.29 -1.46 14.99
N GLY A 136 -0.45 -2.78 14.96
CA GLY A 136 -1.09 -3.57 16.01
C GLY A 136 -0.23 -3.69 17.28
#